data_e1c1806508aec1449ccc08d93a95b4bf
#
_entry.id   e1c1806508aec1449ccc08d93a95b4bf
#
_cell.length_a   1.000
_cell.length_b   1.000
_cell.length_c   1.000
_cell.angle_alpha   90.00
_cell.angle_beta   90.00
_cell.angle_gamma   90.00
#
_symmetry.space_group_name_H-M   'P 1'
#
loop_
_entity.id
_entity.type
_entity.pdbx_description
1 polymer ?
#
loop_
_entity_poly.entity_id
_entity_poly.type
_entity_poly.pdbx_seq_one_letter_code
_entity_poly.pdbx_strand_id
1 'polypeptide(L)'
;MLRDKNLIPLSHQHQHVLALCVRLDRALQAGEVDVDAWQAEIEQQFEQEIAVHFAAEEKELFPAAAEFPDLQILVQELRHEHSVLRELFGRAKARSLESQSLQAFVEVLAQHIRKEERQLFEGLQGLMNAEQLAALGAALNAALKDASHTCTLPNPSTRLRPKS
;
A
#
# COMPACT_ATOMS: atom_id res chain seq x y z
N MET A 1 -11.60 -15.04 -6.18
CA MET A 1 -10.50 -15.70 -6.96
C MET A 1 -9.30 -15.92 -6.02
N LEU A 2 -8.65 -17.06 -6.09
CA LEU A 2 -7.44 -17.29 -5.32
C LEU A 2 -6.28 -16.47 -5.91
N ARG A 3 -5.50 -15.79 -5.04
CA ARG A 3 -4.36 -14.97 -5.49
C ARG A 3 -3.27 -15.84 -6.12
N ASP A 4 -2.82 -15.48 -7.32
CA ASP A 4 -1.69 -16.13 -7.97
C ASP A 4 -0.41 -15.96 -7.14
N LYS A 5 0.38 -17.03 -7.06
CA LYS A 5 1.63 -17.06 -6.27
C LYS A 5 2.61 -15.92 -6.62
N ASN A 6 2.59 -15.47 -7.86
CA ASN A 6 3.48 -14.43 -8.38
C ASN A 6 3.10 -13.02 -7.88
N LEU A 7 1.86 -12.82 -7.43
CA LEU A 7 1.35 -11.56 -6.87
C LEU A 7 1.26 -11.59 -5.33
N ILE A 8 1.43 -12.76 -4.70
CA ILE A 8 1.38 -12.92 -3.22
C ILE A 8 2.34 -11.98 -2.49
N PRO A 9 3.60 -11.74 -2.93
CA PRO A 9 4.49 -10.83 -2.22
C PRO A 9 3.93 -9.42 -2.06
N LEU A 10 3.32 -8.87 -3.11
CA LEU A 10 2.63 -7.56 -3.03
C LEU A 10 1.42 -7.61 -2.08
N SER A 11 0.59 -8.65 -2.19
CA SER A 11 -0.56 -8.83 -1.30
C SER A 11 -0.16 -8.95 0.18
N HIS A 12 0.98 -9.54 0.50
CA HIS A 12 1.51 -9.57 1.88
C HIS A 12 1.87 -8.17 2.38
N GLN A 13 2.52 -7.36 1.56
CA GLN A 13 2.82 -5.97 1.91
C GLN A 13 1.55 -5.14 2.08
N HIS A 14 0.54 -5.36 1.23
CA HIS A 14 -0.79 -4.76 1.40
C HIS A 14 -1.43 -5.08 2.75
N GLN A 15 -1.29 -6.32 3.24
CA GLN A 15 -1.81 -6.70 4.56
C GLN A 15 -1.15 -5.92 5.70
N HIS A 16 0.17 -5.67 5.62
CA HIS A 16 0.88 -4.85 6.62
C HIS A 16 0.33 -3.42 6.64
N VAL A 17 0.15 -2.83 5.47
CA VAL A 17 -0.37 -1.47 5.32
C VAL A 17 -1.82 -1.36 5.76
N LEU A 18 -2.66 -2.32 5.41
CA LEU A 18 -4.05 -2.38 5.86
C LEU A 18 -4.17 -2.54 7.38
N ALA A 19 -3.25 -3.26 8.01
CA ALA A 19 -3.19 -3.35 9.47
C ALA A 19 -2.89 -1.99 10.12
N LEU A 20 -2.00 -1.19 9.54
CA LEU A 20 -1.77 0.21 9.95
C LEU A 20 -3.05 1.03 9.81
N CYS A 21 -3.73 0.95 8.65
CA CYS A 21 -4.98 1.67 8.41
C CYS A 21 -6.06 1.32 9.43
N VAL A 22 -6.24 0.05 9.75
CA VAL A 22 -7.23 -0.41 10.76
C VAL A 22 -6.92 0.13 12.14
N ARG A 23 -5.65 0.12 12.55
CA ARG A 23 -5.25 0.65 13.86
C ARG A 23 -5.46 2.14 13.97
N LEU A 24 -5.07 2.89 12.94
CA LEU A 24 -5.24 4.33 12.89
C LEU A 24 -6.72 4.73 12.85
N ASP A 25 -7.53 4.06 12.02
CA ASP A 25 -8.97 4.31 11.97
C ASP A 25 -9.65 4.09 13.33
N ARG A 26 -9.32 3.02 14.04
CA ARG A 26 -9.82 2.77 15.40
C ARG A 26 -9.39 3.84 16.40
N ALA A 27 -8.16 4.31 16.33
CA ALA A 27 -7.66 5.39 17.19
C ALA A 27 -8.42 6.70 16.92
N LEU A 28 -8.64 7.03 15.64
CA LEU A 28 -9.41 8.20 15.24
C LEU A 28 -10.87 8.14 15.73
N GLN A 29 -11.51 6.99 15.60
CA GLN A 29 -12.89 6.77 16.08
C GLN A 29 -12.99 6.86 17.60
N ALA A 30 -11.97 6.43 18.33
CA ALA A 30 -11.91 6.54 19.80
C ALA A 30 -11.63 7.96 20.28
N GLY A 31 -11.22 8.89 19.41
CA GLY A 31 -10.88 10.27 19.78
C GLY A 31 -9.56 10.43 20.54
N GLU A 32 -8.79 9.36 20.71
CA GLU A 32 -7.50 9.33 21.39
C GLU A 32 -6.37 9.17 20.38
N VAL A 33 -5.99 10.27 19.73
CA VAL A 33 -4.96 10.26 18.68
C VAL A 33 -3.76 11.09 19.09
N ASP A 34 -2.61 10.45 19.23
CA ASP A 34 -1.32 11.12 19.23
C ASP A 34 -0.89 11.33 17.76
N VAL A 35 -1.20 12.51 17.23
CA VAL A 35 -1.02 12.83 15.80
C VAL A 35 0.45 12.73 15.38
N ASP A 36 1.36 13.17 16.23
CA ASP A 36 2.80 13.13 15.90
C ASP A 36 3.34 11.69 15.91
N ALA A 37 2.91 10.87 16.88
CA ALA A 37 3.29 9.46 16.94
C ALA A 37 2.79 8.68 15.71
N TRP A 38 1.56 8.94 15.26
CA TRP A 38 1.02 8.31 14.05
C TRP A 38 1.74 8.76 12.79
N GLN A 39 2.05 10.04 12.65
CA GLN A 39 2.83 10.53 11.51
C GLN A 39 4.23 9.92 11.47
N ALA A 40 4.88 9.74 12.62
CA ALA A 40 6.17 9.07 12.71
C ALA A 40 6.09 7.59 12.25
N GLU A 41 5.03 6.88 12.63
CA GLU A 41 4.83 5.49 12.19
C GLU A 41 4.51 5.40 10.70
N ILE A 42 3.70 6.31 10.17
CA ILE A 42 3.41 6.41 8.73
C ILE A 42 4.68 6.66 7.92
N GLU A 43 5.53 7.59 8.35
CA GLU A 43 6.84 7.86 7.74
C GLU A 43 7.72 6.60 7.75
N GLN A 44 7.82 5.93 8.89
CA GLN A 44 8.62 4.72 9.02
C GLN A 44 8.12 3.61 8.08
N GLN A 45 6.82 3.37 8.02
CA GLN A 45 6.23 2.37 7.12
C GLN A 45 6.51 2.70 5.66
N PHE A 46 6.44 3.97 5.29
CA PHE A 46 6.75 4.43 3.93
C PHE A 46 8.21 4.16 3.57
N GLU A 47 9.14 4.58 4.42
CA GLU A 47 10.57 4.44 4.14
C GLU A 47 11.04 2.98 4.14
N GLN A 48 10.46 2.14 4.99
CA GLN A 48 10.88 0.74 5.11
C GLN A 48 10.26 -0.18 4.05
N GLU A 49 9.03 0.07 3.61
CA GLU A 49 8.31 -0.86 2.75
C GLU A 49 7.61 -0.18 1.56
N ILE A 50 6.79 0.85 1.80
CA ILE A 50 5.86 1.34 0.78
C ILE A 50 6.57 2.02 -0.38
N ALA A 51 7.67 2.75 -0.15
CA ALA A 51 8.41 3.44 -1.20
C ALA A 51 8.95 2.45 -2.24
N VAL A 52 9.51 1.33 -1.80
CA VAL A 52 10.02 0.25 -2.68
C VAL A 52 8.85 -0.49 -3.35
N HIS A 53 7.77 -0.73 -2.62
CA HIS A 53 6.54 -1.31 -3.16
C HIS A 53 5.97 -0.48 -4.32
N PHE A 54 5.75 0.80 -4.14
CA PHE A 54 5.28 1.71 -5.20
C PHE A 54 6.24 1.75 -6.39
N ALA A 55 7.56 1.78 -6.13
CA ALA A 55 8.56 1.76 -7.20
C ALA A 55 8.52 0.45 -8.00
N ALA A 56 8.33 -0.69 -7.35
CA ALA A 56 8.21 -1.98 -8.02
C ALA A 56 6.94 -2.05 -8.89
N GLU A 57 5.82 -1.55 -8.40
CA GLU A 57 4.57 -1.49 -9.16
C GLU A 57 4.68 -0.56 -10.38
N GLU A 58 5.21 0.62 -10.20
CA GLU A 58 5.38 1.59 -11.29
C GLU A 58 6.36 1.13 -12.36
N LYS A 59 7.38 0.36 -11.96
CA LYS A 59 8.41 -0.14 -12.88
C LYS A 59 7.98 -1.41 -13.60
N GLU A 60 7.33 -2.34 -12.92
CA GLU A 60 7.08 -3.70 -13.42
C GLU A 60 5.58 -4.01 -13.61
N LEU A 61 4.76 -3.76 -12.60
CA LEU A 61 3.34 -4.16 -12.59
C LEU A 61 2.49 -3.30 -13.54
N PHE A 62 2.57 -1.99 -13.39
CA PHE A 62 1.76 -1.06 -14.18
C PHE A 62 2.09 -1.07 -15.66
N PRO A 63 3.37 -1.14 -16.09
CA PRO A 63 3.68 -1.28 -17.51
C PRO A 63 3.14 -2.59 -18.09
N ALA A 64 3.28 -3.71 -17.38
CA ALA A 64 2.76 -5.00 -17.81
C ALA A 64 1.21 -4.99 -17.93
N ALA A 65 0.53 -4.37 -16.97
CA ALA A 65 -0.92 -4.22 -17.00
C ALA A 65 -1.40 -3.29 -18.14
N ALA A 66 -0.66 -2.22 -18.41
CA ALA A 66 -1.00 -1.25 -19.45
C ALA A 66 -0.93 -1.83 -20.88
N GLU A 67 -0.31 -2.99 -21.07
CA GLU A 67 -0.37 -3.72 -22.35
C GLU A 67 -1.79 -4.22 -22.67
N PHE A 68 -2.65 -4.36 -21.68
CA PHE A 68 -4.04 -4.78 -21.83
C PHE A 68 -4.97 -3.55 -21.87
N PRO A 69 -5.70 -3.34 -22.99
CA PRO A 69 -6.60 -2.18 -23.13
C PRO A 69 -7.60 -2.03 -21.98
N ASP A 70 -8.10 -3.15 -21.46
CA ASP A 70 -9.09 -3.17 -20.38
C ASP A 70 -8.55 -2.64 -19.03
N LEU A 71 -7.23 -2.63 -18.85
CA LEU A 71 -6.59 -2.18 -17.62
C LEU A 71 -5.94 -0.79 -17.72
N GLN A 72 -5.85 -0.20 -18.92
CA GLN A 72 -5.13 1.06 -19.12
C GLN A 72 -5.68 2.22 -18.28
N ILE A 73 -6.99 2.37 -18.22
CA ILE A 73 -7.64 3.44 -17.42
C ILE A 73 -7.36 3.22 -15.93
N LEU A 74 -7.51 1.98 -15.46
CA LEU A 74 -7.22 1.62 -14.07
C LEU A 74 -5.76 1.91 -13.69
N VAL A 75 -4.82 1.58 -14.56
CA VAL A 75 -3.39 1.88 -14.35
C VAL A 75 -3.14 3.39 -14.23
N GLN A 76 -3.79 4.21 -15.07
CA GLN A 76 -3.66 5.66 -14.98
C GLN A 76 -4.20 6.21 -13.65
N GLU A 77 -5.34 5.69 -13.19
CA GLU A 77 -5.91 6.05 -11.88
C GLU A 77 -4.97 5.68 -10.73
N LEU A 78 -4.44 4.45 -10.73
CA LEU A 78 -3.53 3.98 -9.69
C LEU A 78 -2.21 4.79 -9.65
N ARG A 79 -1.66 5.16 -10.81
CA ARG A 79 -0.50 6.06 -10.89
C ARG A 79 -0.79 7.44 -10.31
N HIS A 80 -1.97 7.98 -10.56
CA HIS A 80 -2.40 9.24 -9.95
C HIS A 80 -2.56 9.10 -8.43
N GLU A 81 -3.16 8.01 -7.97
CA GLU A 81 -3.30 7.72 -6.54
C GLU A 81 -1.94 7.60 -5.84
N HIS A 82 -0.92 6.99 -6.48
CA HIS A 82 0.46 6.99 -5.97
C HIS A 82 1.00 8.41 -5.77
N SER A 83 0.73 9.33 -6.70
CA SER A 83 1.16 10.74 -6.56
C SER A 83 0.51 11.41 -5.36
N VAL A 84 -0.80 11.21 -5.18
CA VAL A 84 -1.55 11.75 -4.02
C VAL A 84 -1.03 11.15 -2.72
N LEU A 85 -0.83 9.84 -2.68
CA LEU A 85 -0.32 9.14 -1.49
C LEU A 85 1.10 9.60 -1.12
N ARG A 86 2.00 9.77 -2.11
CA ARG A 86 3.35 10.32 -1.84
C ARG A 86 3.31 11.71 -1.25
N GLU A 87 2.39 12.55 -1.69
CA GLU A 87 2.19 13.88 -1.08
C GLU A 87 1.76 13.75 0.38
N LEU A 88 0.81 12.86 0.69
CA LEU A 88 0.35 12.61 2.05
C LEU A 88 1.47 12.03 2.94
N PHE A 89 2.27 11.11 2.43
CA PHE A 89 3.45 10.61 3.14
C PHE A 89 4.48 11.71 3.41
N GLY A 90 4.72 12.59 2.43
CA GLY A 90 5.58 13.75 2.59
C GLY A 90 5.08 14.71 3.68
N ARG A 91 3.78 14.94 3.74
CA ARG A 91 3.15 15.73 4.81
C ARG A 91 3.27 15.05 6.19
N ALA A 92 3.13 13.74 6.26
CA ALA A 92 3.36 12.99 7.50
C ALA A 92 4.81 13.12 7.98
N LYS A 93 5.77 13.02 7.08
CA LYS A 93 7.20 13.25 7.36
C LYS A 93 7.46 14.66 7.88
N ALA A 94 6.80 15.66 7.32
CA ALA A 94 6.88 17.05 7.76
C ALA A 94 6.08 17.35 9.04
N ARG A 95 5.36 16.36 9.61
CA ARG A 95 4.44 16.54 10.77
C ARG A 95 3.36 17.59 10.52
N SER A 96 2.86 17.69 9.29
CA SER A 96 1.88 18.69 8.87
C SER A 96 0.47 18.14 8.64
N LEU A 97 0.21 16.86 8.96
CA LEU A 97 -1.13 16.29 8.94
C LEU A 97 -1.86 16.54 10.27
N GLU A 98 -3.10 16.97 10.17
CA GLU A 98 -4.04 17.05 11.29
C GLU A 98 -4.88 15.76 11.38
N SER A 99 -5.61 15.57 12.48
CA SER A 99 -6.47 14.38 12.68
C SER A 99 -7.43 14.13 11.52
N GLN A 100 -8.04 15.19 10.98
CA GLN A 100 -8.95 15.09 9.82
C GLN A 100 -8.21 14.62 8.56
N SER A 101 -6.98 15.08 8.35
CA SER A 101 -6.14 14.65 7.22
C SER A 101 -5.67 13.21 7.39
N LEU A 102 -5.46 12.73 8.62
CA LEU A 102 -5.17 11.33 8.91
C LEU A 102 -6.36 10.42 8.54
N GLN A 103 -7.59 10.86 8.78
CA GLN A 103 -8.78 10.11 8.33
C GLN A 103 -8.82 9.98 6.81
N ALA A 104 -8.62 11.09 6.09
CA ALA A 104 -8.55 11.08 4.62
C ALA A 104 -7.41 10.19 4.11
N PHE A 105 -6.25 10.20 4.76
CA PHE A 105 -5.12 9.32 4.44
C PHE A 105 -5.50 7.84 4.53
N VAL A 106 -6.13 7.42 5.63
CA VAL A 106 -6.59 6.02 5.82
C VAL A 106 -7.54 5.61 4.69
N GLU A 107 -8.50 6.46 4.36
CA GLU A 107 -9.51 6.16 3.34
C GLU A 107 -8.88 6.00 1.95
N VAL A 108 -8.02 6.94 1.55
CA VAL A 108 -7.35 6.91 0.24
C VAL A 108 -6.44 5.68 0.13
N LEU A 109 -5.63 5.42 1.14
CA LEU A 109 -4.69 4.28 1.12
C LEU A 109 -5.42 2.94 1.12
N ALA A 110 -6.44 2.77 1.95
CA ALA A 110 -7.21 1.54 2.00
C ALA A 110 -8.01 1.29 0.71
N GLN A 111 -8.56 2.34 0.09
CA GLN A 111 -9.26 2.22 -1.19
C GLN A 111 -8.30 1.88 -2.34
N HIS A 112 -7.13 2.50 -2.36
CA HIS A 112 -6.07 2.20 -3.34
C HIS A 112 -5.70 0.70 -3.31
N ILE A 113 -5.36 0.17 -2.14
CA ILE A 113 -5.02 -1.25 -1.99
C ILE A 113 -6.18 -2.16 -2.42
N ARG A 114 -7.42 -1.84 -2.05
CA ARG A 114 -8.59 -2.64 -2.46
C ARG A 114 -8.80 -2.62 -3.97
N LYS A 115 -8.53 -1.49 -4.62
CA LYS A 115 -8.63 -1.36 -6.08
C LYS A 115 -7.58 -2.25 -6.76
N GLU A 116 -6.36 -2.26 -6.28
CA GLU A 116 -5.31 -3.14 -6.79
C GLU A 116 -5.65 -4.61 -6.58
N GLU A 117 -6.02 -5.00 -5.37
CA GLU A 117 -6.35 -6.40 -5.05
C GLU A 117 -7.53 -6.94 -5.86
N ARG A 118 -8.61 -6.15 -6.01
CA ARG A 118 -9.87 -6.62 -6.59
C ARG A 118 -10.03 -6.35 -8.07
N GLN A 119 -9.32 -5.39 -8.61
CA GLN A 119 -9.46 -5.02 -10.01
C GLN A 119 -8.17 -5.28 -10.79
N LEU A 120 -7.02 -4.77 -10.35
CA LEU A 120 -5.78 -4.92 -11.07
C LEU A 120 -5.26 -6.37 -11.03
N PHE A 121 -5.11 -6.95 -9.84
CA PHE A 121 -4.56 -8.31 -9.70
C PHE A 121 -5.50 -9.36 -10.28
N GLU A 122 -6.81 -9.24 -10.05
CA GLU A 122 -7.79 -10.16 -10.65
C GLU A 122 -7.85 -10.00 -12.17
N GLY A 123 -7.76 -8.76 -12.68
CA GLY A 123 -7.68 -8.49 -14.11
C GLY A 123 -6.44 -9.12 -14.75
N LEU A 124 -5.27 -8.96 -14.14
CA LEU A 124 -4.04 -9.59 -14.62
C LEU A 124 -4.11 -11.12 -14.61
N GLN A 125 -4.65 -11.71 -13.54
CA GLN A 125 -4.85 -13.16 -13.46
C GLN A 125 -5.81 -13.70 -14.53
N GLY A 126 -6.77 -12.89 -14.96
CA GLY A 126 -7.70 -13.25 -16.04
C GLY A 126 -7.15 -13.08 -17.44
N LEU A 127 -6.21 -12.16 -17.63
CA LEU A 127 -5.70 -11.77 -18.96
C LEU A 127 -4.33 -12.37 -19.29
N MET A 128 -3.48 -12.58 -18.30
CA MET A 128 -2.14 -13.15 -18.48
C MET A 128 -2.16 -14.67 -18.45
N ASN A 129 -1.32 -15.29 -19.29
CA ASN A 129 -1.01 -16.71 -19.17
C ASN A 129 0.02 -16.98 -18.06
N ALA A 130 0.26 -18.26 -17.77
CA ALA A 130 1.16 -18.67 -16.68
C ALA A 130 2.61 -18.20 -16.87
N GLU A 131 3.11 -18.13 -18.10
CA GLU A 131 4.46 -17.66 -18.40
C GLU A 131 4.59 -16.15 -18.17
N GLN A 132 3.59 -15.36 -18.58
CA GLN A 132 3.54 -13.92 -18.35
C GLN A 132 3.47 -13.59 -16.86
N LEU A 133 2.62 -14.31 -16.10
CA LEU A 133 2.54 -14.14 -14.63
C LEU A 133 3.86 -14.53 -13.95
N ALA A 134 4.52 -15.59 -14.40
CA ALA A 134 5.81 -16.00 -13.84
C ALA A 134 6.91 -14.97 -14.13
N ALA A 135 6.96 -14.43 -15.34
CA ALA A 135 7.91 -13.38 -15.71
C ALA A 135 7.69 -12.11 -14.89
N LEU A 136 6.44 -11.68 -14.75
CA LEU A 136 6.07 -10.55 -13.91
C LEU A 136 6.45 -10.79 -12.43
N GLY A 137 6.14 -11.97 -11.89
CA GLY A 137 6.52 -12.33 -10.53
C GLY A 137 8.02 -12.30 -10.28
N ALA A 138 8.83 -12.77 -11.23
CA ALA A 138 10.29 -12.70 -11.15
C ALA A 138 10.80 -11.25 -11.14
N ALA A 139 10.24 -10.39 -12.00
CA ALA A 139 10.58 -8.97 -12.05
C ALA A 139 10.19 -8.24 -10.75
N LEU A 140 8.99 -8.49 -10.24
CA LEU A 140 8.53 -7.93 -8.96
C LEU A 140 9.40 -8.38 -7.79
N ASN A 141 9.74 -9.67 -7.70
CA ASN A 141 10.61 -10.19 -6.65
C ASN A 141 12.00 -9.53 -6.69
N ALA A 142 12.56 -9.31 -7.88
CA ALA A 142 13.82 -8.61 -8.03
C ALA A 142 13.72 -7.13 -7.58
N ALA A 143 12.64 -6.44 -7.94
CA ALA A 143 12.41 -5.06 -7.56
C ALA A 143 12.14 -4.88 -6.05
N LEU A 144 11.52 -5.88 -5.39
CA LEU A 144 11.20 -5.84 -3.96
C LEU A 144 12.35 -6.27 -3.03
N LYS A 145 13.46 -6.78 -3.56
CA LYS A 145 14.59 -7.25 -2.74
C LYS A 145 15.20 -6.17 -1.83
N ASP A 146 15.08 -4.91 -2.22
CA ASP A 146 15.61 -3.78 -1.45
C ASP A 146 14.65 -3.31 -0.34
N ALA A 147 13.42 -3.87 -0.27
CA ALA A 147 12.49 -3.62 0.83
C ALA A 147 12.99 -4.30 2.10
N SER A 148 13.03 -3.57 3.21
CA SER A 148 13.38 -4.17 4.49
C SER A 148 12.31 -5.19 4.88
N HIS A 149 12.73 -6.41 5.22
CA HIS A 149 11.84 -7.44 5.76
C HIS A 149 11.50 -7.22 7.26
N THR A 150 11.88 -6.09 7.81
CA THR A 150 11.60 -5.75 9.20
C THR A 150 10.14 -5.34 9.36
N CYS A 151 9.42 -6.15 10.11
CA CYS A 151 8.07 -5.80 10.55
C CYS A 151 8.14 -4.51 11.38
N THR A 152 7.46 -3.47 10.94
CA THR A 152 7.35 -2.21 11.71
C THR A 152 6.53 -2.47 12.96
N LEU A 153 7.17 -2.44 14.12
CA LEU A 153 6.48 -2.57 15.39
C LEU A 153 5.81 -1.23 15.72
N PRO A 154 4.52 -1.23 16.08
CA PRO A 154 3.85 -0.02 16.55
C PRO A 154 4.58 0.54 17.78
N ASN A 155 4.77 1.86 17.82
CA ASN A 155 5.27 2.50 19.04
C ASN A 155 4.21 2.42 20.16
N PRO A 156 4.57 2.68 21.44
CA PRO A 156 3.63 2.59 22.55
C PRO A 156 2.38 3.46 22.39
N SER A 157 2.49 4.62 21.72
CA SER A 157 1.38 5.56 21.51
C SER A 157 0.42 5.14 20.39
N THR A 158 0.84 4.22 19.50
CA THR A 158 0.03 3.74 18.38
C THR A 158 -0.46 2.30 18.55
N ARG A 159 -0.07 1.61 19.61
CA ARG A 159 -0.56 0.26 19.91
C ARG A 159 -2.05 0.27 20.23
N LEU A 160 -2.78 -0.72 19.70
CA LEU A 160 -4.16 -0.96 20.14
C LEU A 160 -4.18 -1.28 21.63
N ARG A 161 -4.92 -0.49 22.40
CA ARG A 161 -5.18 -0.80 23.80
C ARG A 161 -6.17 -1.97 23.89
N PRO A 162 -5.96 -2.97 24.78
CA PRO A 162 -6.98 -3.98 25.02
C PRO A 162 -8.27 -3.27 25.46
N LYS A 163 -9.42 -3.75 24.97
CA LYS A 163 -10.70 -3.30 25.50
C LYS A 163 -10.79 -3.71 26.96
N SER A 164 -10.87 -2.74 27.86
CA SER A 164 -11.19 -2.94 29.25
C SER A 164 -12.61 -3.49 29.42
#